data_f6f32e0c6ed774f8a58f1d97a271ccc9
#
_entry.id   f6f32e0c6ed774f8a58f1d97a271ccc9
#
_cell.length_a   1.000
_cell.length_b   1.000
_cell.length_c   1.000
_cell.angle_alpha   90.00
_cell.angle_beta   90.00
_cell.angle_gamma   90.00
#
_symmetry.space_group_name_H-M   'P 1'
#
loop_
_entity.id
_entity.type
_entity.pdbx_description
1 polymer ?
#
loop_
_entity_poly.entity_id
_entity_poly.type
_entity_poly.pdbx_seq_one_letter_code
_entity_poly.pdbx_strand_id
1 'polypeptide(L)'
;MNLDFDRPFLIAEIGGNHEGSLDYARDLLIQAAEAGADAVKFQTYFPDKIVSKVEDPNRHKHFSKFSLPIDNYFELADLAKEHNVIFMSSIWDSESFKALDSLISIHKIGSGDLTNYPLIKEIISTGKP
;
A
#
# COMPACT_ATOMS: atom_id res chain seq x y z
N MET A 1 2.48 13.61 12.96
CA MET A 1 1.03 13.54 12.72
C MET A 1 0.33 13.27 14.03
N ASN A 2 -0.62 14.10 14.43
CA ASN A 2 -1.49 13.81 15.59
C ASN A 2 -2.72 13.07 15.04
N LEU A 3 -2.81 11.77 15.33
CA LEU A 3 -4.03 11.01 15.10
C LEU A 3 -5.04 11.45 16.16
N ASP A 4 -6.21 11.89 15.72
CA ASP A 4 -7.34 12.16 16.61
C ASP A 4 -7.99 10.82 16.96
N PHE A 5 -7.92 10.44 18.25
CA PHE A 5 -8.51 9.20 18.76
C PHE A 5 -9.91 9.40 19.38
N ASP A 6 -10.46 10.62 19.32
CA ASP A 6 -11.80 10.91 19.83
C ASP A 6 -12.91 10.35 18.92
N ARG A 7 -12.54 9.94 17.71
CA ARG A 7 -13.41 9.25 16.75
C ARG A 7 -12.70 8.09 16.05
N PRO A 8 -13.43 7.12 15.51
CA PRO A 8 -12.84 6.08 14.66
C PRO A 8 -12.06 6.69 13.48
N PHE A 9 -10.84 6.21 13.27
CA PHE A 9 -10.02 6.54 12.10
C PHE A 9 -10.35 5.54 10.99
N LEU A 10 -10.95 6.01 9.90
CA LEU A 10 -11.47 5.17 8.82
C LEU A 10 -10.42 5.01 7.71
N ILE A 11 -9.94 3.79 7.53
CA ILE A 11 -9.02 3.43 6.45
C ILE A 11 -9.78 2.67 5.37
N ALA A 12 -9.91 3.24 4.18
CA ALA A 12 -10.47 2.52 3.03
C ALA A 12 -9.41 1.56 2.46
N GLU A 13 -9.70 0.26 2.51
CA GLU A 13 -8.84 -0.80 1.97
C GLU A 13 -9.09 -0.97 0.48
N ILE A 14 -8.31 -0.29 -0.37
CA ILE A 14 -8.35 -0.47 -1.81
C ILE A 14 -7.63 -1.78 -2.18
N GLY A 15 -6.47 -2.04 -1.51
CA GLY A 15 -5.72 -3.27 -1.70
C GLY A 15 -5.30 -3.47 -3.16
N GLY A 16 -5.67 -4.60 -3.74
CA GLY A 16 -5.48 -4.93 -5.16
C GLY A 16 -6.75 -4.79 -6.02
N ASN A 17 -7.83 -4.19 -5.49
CA ASN A 17 -9.10 -4.07 -6.21
C ASN A 17 -9.03 -3.20 -7.47
N HIS A 18 -7.95 -2.45 -7.66
CA HIS A 18 -7.65 -1.73 -8.90
C HIS A 18 -7.30 -2.64 -10.08
N GLU A 19 -7.11 -3.95 -9.87
CA GLU A 19 -6.87 -4.96 -10.91
C GLU A 19 -5.71 -4.65 -11.87
N GLY A 20 -4.68 -3.91 -11.40
CA GLY A 20 -3.54 -3.48 -12.21
C GLY A 20 -3.81 -2.25 -13.09
N SER A 21 -4.95 -1.60 -12.94
CA SER A 21 -5.31 -0.37 -13.65
C SER A 21 -5.07 0.86 -12.77
N LEU A 22 -4.23 1.79 -13.23
CA LEU A 22 -4.00 3.06 -12.55
C LEU A 22 -5.26 3.93 -12.53
N ASP A 23 -5.98 4.00 -13.64
CA ASP A 23 -7.22 4.80 -13.74
C ASP A 23 -8.25 4.29 -12.74
N TYR A 24 -8.40 2.97 -12.64
CA TYR A 24 -9.33 2.40 -11.67
C TYR A 24 -8.84 2.60 -10.22
N ALA A 25 -7.52 2.58 -9.97
CA ALA A 25 -6.96 2.93 -8.67
C ALA A 25 -7.27 4.38 -8.26
N ARG A 26 -7.18 5.33 -9.20
CA ARG A 26 -7.57 6.74 -9.00
C ARG A 26 -9.05 6.87 -8.65
N ASP A 27 -9.92 6.23 -9.43
CA ASP A 27 -11.36 6.28 -9.19
C ASP A 27 -11.74 5.74 -7.81
N LEU A 28 -11.15 4.61 -7.39
CA LEU A 28 -11.38 4.03 -6.07
C LEU A 28 -10.88 4.95 -4.95
N LEU A 29 -9.74 5.61 -5.13
CA LEU A 29 -9.20 6.58 -4.18
C LEU A 29 -10.14 7.76 -4.02
N ILE A 30 -10.57 8.37 -5.13
CA ILE A 30 -11.46 9.53 -5.12
C ILE A 30 -12.79 9.19 -4.44
N GLN A 31 -13.40 8.07 -4.81
CA GLN A 31 -14.66 7.62 -4.20
C GLN A 31 -14.51 7.36 -2.69
N ALA A 32 -13.40 6.77 -2.26
CA ALA A 32 -13.12 6.56 -0.85
C ALA A 32 -12.97 7.89 -0.07
N ALA A 33 -12.28 8.86 -0.66
CA ALA A 33 -12.13 10.20 -0.09
C ALA A 33 -13.48 10.92 0.01
N GLU A 34 -14.28 10.91 -1.06
CA GLU A 34 -15.63 11.49 -1.09
C GLU A 34 -16.60 10.83 -0.10
N ALA A 35 -16.40 9.53 0.16
CA ALA A 35 -17.15 8.79 1.18
C ALA A 35 -16.72 9.11 2.62
N GLY A 36 -15.69 9.94 2.83
CA GLY A 36 -15.25 10.39 4.14
C GLY A 36 -14.19 9.50 4.81
N ALA A 37 -13.43 8.73 4.03
CA ALA A 37 -12.28 8.01 4.57
C ALA A 37 -11.20 8.99 5.06
N ASP A 38 -10.51 8.65 6.16
CA ASP A 38 -9.34 9.39 6.65
C ASP A 38 -8.07 9.00 5.92
N ALA A 39 -8.01 7.75 5.46
CA ALA A 39 -6.90 7.20 4.70
C ALA A 39 -7.37 6.21 3.63
N VAL A 40 -6.57 6.07 2.59
CA VAL A 40 -6.70 5.02 1.58
C VAL A 40 -5.49 4.10 1.66
N LYS A 41 -5.71 2.79 1.58
CA LYS A 41 -4.61 1.83 1.72
C LYS A 41 -4.55 0.87 0.55
N PHE A 42 -3.41 0.87 -0.12
CA PHE A 42 -3.05 -0.04 -1.20
C PHE A 42 -2.23 -1.24 -0.70
N GLN A 43 -1.82 -2.09 -1.61
CA GLN A 43 -0.85 -3.17 -1.40
C GLN A 43 0.27 -3.01 -2.42
N THR A 44 1.51 -3.01 -1.97
CA THR A 44 2.66 -2.81 -2.84
C THR A 44 3.67 -3.92 -2.65
N TYR A 45 4.07 -4.50 -3.77
CA TYR A 45 5.04 -5.59 -3.82
C TYR A 45 5.60 -5.75 -5.23
N PHE A 46 6.79 -6.29 -5.32
CA PHE A 46 7.32 -6.85 -6.56
C PHE A 46 6.95 -8.34 -6.62
N PRO A 47 6.19 -8.82 -7.62
CA PRO A 47 5.73 -10.21 -7.70
C PRO A 47 6.87 -11.23 -7.57
N ASP A 48 8.03 -10.97 -8.18
CA ASP A 48 9.21 -11.83 -8.11
C ASP A 48 9.86 -11.89 -6.71
N LYS A 49 9.49 -10.99 -5.79
CA LYS A 49 10.00 -10.97 -4.41
C LYS A 49 9.14 -11.75 -3.44
N ILE A 50 7.89 -11.98 -3.79
CA ILE A 50 6.90 -12.60 -2.90
C ILE A 50 6.48 -14.01 -3.33
N VAL A 51 6.61 -14.35 -4.63
CA VAL A 51 6.23 -15.66 -5.16
C VAL A 51 7.25 -16.16 -6.18
N SER A 52 7.66 -17.40 -6.03
CA SER A 52 8.53 -18.06 -7.01
C SER A 52 7.75 -18.36 -8.30
N LYS A 53 8.21 -17.78 -9.40
CA LYS A 53 7.65 -18.02 -10.73
C LYS A 53 7.82 -19.47 -11.20
N VAL A 54 8.82 -20.17 -10.67
CA VAL A 54 9.12 -21.57 -11.02
C VAL A 54 8.27 -22.53 -10.20
N GLU A 55 8.14 -22.27 -8.89
CA GLU A 55 7.42 -23.18 -7.98
C GLU A 55 5.91 -22.97 -8.01
N ASP A 56 5.46 -21.71 -8.15
CA ASP A 56 4.04 -21.40 -8.23
C ASP A 56 3.77 -20.33 -9.33
N PRO A 57 3.82 -20.73 -10.61
CA PRO A 57 3.63 -19.81 -11.74
C PRO A 57 2.21 -19.22 -11.77
N ASN A 58 1.19 -19.92 -11.29
CA ASN A 58 -0.19 -19.42 -11.28
C ASN A 58 -0.36 -18.29 -10.26
N ARG A 59 0.18 -18.47 -9.07
CA ARG A 59 0.14 -17.44 -8.03
C ARG A 59 1.00 -16.23 -8.41
N HIS A 60 2.16 -16.48 -9.01
CA HIS A 60 2.99 -15.40 -9.55
C HIS A 60 2.24 -14.58 -10.59
N LYS A 61 1.57 -15.24 -11.56
CA LYS A 61 0.74 -14.58 -12.58
C LYS A 61 -0.40 -13.77 -11.94
N HIS A 62 -1.04 -14.30 -10.90
CA HIS A 62 -2.08 -13.60 -10.16
C HIS A 62 -1.53 -12.29 -9.57
N PHE A 63 -0.46 -12.34 -8.77
CA PHE A 63 0.13 -11.14 -8.19
C PHE A 63 0.65 -10.15 -9.23
N SER A 64 1.19 -10.64 -10.36
CA SER A 64 1.63 -9.77 -11.47
C SER A 64 0.46 -9.01 -12.11
N LYS A 65 -0.72 -9.63 -12.18
CA LYS A 65 -1.93 -8.97 -12.71
C LYS A 65 -2.41 -7.85 -11.79
N PHE A 66 -2.29 -8.02 -10.48
CA PHE A 66 -2.82 -7.08 -9.48
C PHE A 66 -1.75 -6.11 -8.93
N SER A 67 -0.55 -6.09 -9.49
CA SER A 67 0.47 -5.10 -9.16
C SER A 67 0.37 -3.87 -10.05
N LEU A 68 0.77 -2.72 -9.52
CA LEU A 68 1.03 -1.51 -10.28
C LEU A 68 2.54 -1.26 -10.38
N PRO A 69 3.03 -0.61 -11.45
CA PRO A 69 4.36 -0.04 -11.49
C PRO A 69 4.60 0.89 -10.28
N ILE A 70 5.83 0.87 -9.76
CA ILE A 70 6.14 1.63 -8.54
C ILE A 70 5.89 3.14 -8.71
N ASP A 71 6.13 3.68 -9.90
CA ASP A 71 5.92 5.11 -10.20
C ASP A 71 4.45 5.54 -10.06
N ASN A 72 3.52 4.63 -10.28
CA ASN A 72 2.10 4.91 -10.14
C ASN A 72 1.70 5.23 -8.69
N TYR A 73 2.42 4.70 -7.71
CA TYR A 73 2.13 4.99 -6.30
C TYR A 73 2.54 6.41 -5.89
N PHE A 74 3.51 7.03 -6.57
CA PHE A 74 3.83 8.45 -6.38
C PHE A 74 2.66 9.32 -6.82
N GLU A 75 2.10 9.03 -7.98
CA GLU A 75 0.93 9.74 -8.48
C GLU A 75 -0.30 9.55 -7.56
N LEU A 76 -0.54 8.31 -7.10
CA LEU A 76 -1.63 8.04 -6.16
C LEU A 76 -1.44 8.73 -4.80
N ALA A 77 -0.21 8.90 -4.34
CA ALA A 77 0.09 9.64 -3.12
C ALA A 77 -0.17 11.15 -3.29
N ASP A 78 0.18 11.72 -4.44
CA ASP A 78 -0.14 13.12 -4.74
C ASP A 78 -1.65 13.33 -4.86
N LEU A 79 -2.36 12.44 -5.54
CA LEU A 79 -3.82 12.46 -5.64
C LEU A 79 -4.49 12.34 -4.26
N ALA A 80 -3.99 11.48 -3.39
CA ALA A 80 -4.50 11.36 -2.01
C ALA A 80 -4.36 12.68 -1.25
N LYS A 81 -3.23 13.37 -1.42
CA LYS A 81 -2.99 14.69 -0.82
C LYS A 81 -3.96 15.75 -1.37
N GLU A 82 -4.23 15.75 -2.67
CA GLU A 82 -5.21 16.66 -3.29
C GLU A 82 -6.62 16.47 -2.71
N HIS A 83 -6.97 15.21 -2.41
CA HIS A 83 -8.26 14.86 -1.81
C HIS A 83 -8.28 14.87 -0.27
N ASN A 84 -7.20 15.34 0.37
CA ASN A 84 -7.07 15.44 1.83
C ASN A 84 -7.24 14.11 2.58
N VAL A 85 -6.82 13.00 1.98
CA VAL A 85 -6.75 11.68 2.62
C VAL A 85 -5.29 11.22 2.76
N ILE A 86 -5.03 10.42 3.78
CA ILE A 86 -3.69 9.88 4.02
C ILE A 86 -3.45 8.72 3.04
N PHE A 87 -2.34 8.78 2.31
CA PHE A 87 -1.88 7.65 1.51
C PHE A 87 -1.20 6.61 2.40
N MET A 88 -1.62 5.36 2.30
CA MET A 88 -1.03 4.21 2.98
C MET A 88 -0.81 3.06 2.02
N SER A 89 0.12 2.18 2.33
CA SER A 89 0.25 0.89 1.67
C SER A 89 0.72 -0.20 2.65
N SER A 90 0.19 -1.41 2.47
CA SER A 90 0.82 -2.62 3.01
C SER A 90 1.94 -3.03 2.06
N ILE A 91 3.17 -2.95 2.53
CA ILE A 91 4.36 -3.27 1.75
C ILE A 91 4.84 -4.67 2.13
N TRP A 92 5.11 -5.53 1.14
CA TRP A 92 5.39 -6.94 1.38
C TRP A 92 6.83 -7.35 1.06
N ASP A 93 7.66 -6.43 0.57
CA ASP A 93 9.09 -6.68 0.32
C ASP A 93 9.94 -5.42 0.58
N SER A 94 11.23 -5.65 0.85
CA SER A 94 12.19 -4.60 1.21
C SER A 94 12.46 -3.62 0.06
N GLU A 95 12.35 -4.05 -1.19
CA GLU A 95 12.59 -3.19 -2.36
C GLU A 95 11.44 -2.19 -2.53
N SER A 96 10.20 -2.66 -2.44
CA SER A 96 9.01 -1.80 -2.40
C SER A 96 9.03 -0.86 -1.20
N PHE A 97 9.50 -1.32 -0.04
CA PHE A 97 9.64 -0.49 1.15
C PHE A 97 10.59 0.69 0.90
N LYS A 98 11.78 0.43 0.39
CA LYS A 98 12.78 1.48 0.10
C LYS A 98 12.28 2.48 -0.94
N ALA A 99 11.50 2.01 -1.91
CA ALA A 99 10.94 2.88 -2.95
C ALA A 99 9.85 3.82 -2.42
N LEU A 100 9.00 3.36 -1.49
CA LEU A 100 7.80 4.08 -1.08
C LEU A 100 7.84 4.66 0.33
N ASP A 101 8.87 4.41 1.14
CA ASP A 101 8.91 4.88 2.53
C ASP A 101 8.71 6.40 2.65
N SER A 102 9.25 7.19 1.72
CA SER A 102 9.10 8.64 1.71
C SER A 102 7.65 9.12 1.54
N LEU A 103 6.78 8.31 0.93
CA LEU A 103 5.36 8.62 0.69
C LEU A 103 4.48 8.22 1.87
N ILE A 104 4.94 7.29 2.72
CA ILE A 104 4.13 6.67 3.76
C ILE A 104 4.41 7.34 5.09
N SER A 105 3.36 7.85 5.73
CA SER A 105 3.43 8.45 7.06
C SER A 105 2.98 7.52 8.18
N ILE A 106 2.22 6.46 7.85
CA ILE A 106 1.76 5.43 8.77
C ILE A 106 1.95 4.08 8.10
N HIS A 107 2.70 3.18 8.72
CA HIS A 107 2.93 1.84 8.18
C HIS A 107 1.83 0.85 8.58
N LYS A 108 1.50 -0.03 7.67
CA LYS A 108 0.65 -1.20 7.92
C LYS A 108 1.46 -2.47 7.68
N ILE A 109 1.69 -3.23 8.74
CA ILE A 109 2.25 -4.58 8.66
C ILE A 109 1.10 -5.55 8.46
N GLY A 110 1.10 -6.25 7.33
CA GLY A 110 0.09 -7.27 7.01
C GLY A 110 0.21 -8.50 7.90
N SER A 111 -0.88 -9.24 8.09
CA SER A 111 -0.86 -10.48 8.88
C SER A 111 0.08 -11.55 8.29
N GLY A 112 0.26 -11.56 6.97
CA GLY A 112 1.19 -12.45 6.29
C GLY A 112 2.67 -12.16 6.58
N ASP A 113 2.98 -10.93 7.01
CA ASP A 113 4.34 -10.46 7.27
C ASP A 113 4.74 -10.48 8.75
N LEU A 114 3.89 -10.98 9.65
CA LEU A 114 4.17 -11.00 11.10
C LEU A 114 5.44 -11.77 11.48
N THR A 115 5.91 -12.67 10.62
CA THR A 115 7.15 -13.43 10.80
C THR A 115 8.29 -12.96 9.91
N ASN A 116 8.06 -11.94 9.08
CA ASN A 116 9.07 -11.33 8.23
C ASN A 116 9.90 -10.31 9.02
N TYR A 117 10.66 -10.82 10.01
CA TYR A 117 11.46 -9.97 10.90
C TYR A 117 12.44 -9.02 10.19
N PRO A 118 13.09 -9.37 9.06
CA PRO A 118 13.91 -8.41 8.34
C PRO A 118 13.15 -7.17 7.89
N LEU A 119 12.00 -7.35 7.23
CA LEU A 119 11.15 -6.25 6.77
C LEU A 119 10.59 -5.43 7.95
N ILE A 120 10.13 -6.11 9.01
CA ILE A 120 9.63 -5.44 10.23
C ILE A 120 10.70 -4.55 10.85
N LYS A 121 11.96 -5.00 10.91
CA LYS A 121 13.07 -4.20 11.44
C LYS A 121 13.34 -2.96 10.57
N GLU A 122 13.29 -3.08 9.24
CA GLU A 122 13.42 -1.94 8.33
C GLU A 122 12.31 -0.92 8.60
N ILE A 123 11.06 -1.36 8.71
CA ILE A 123 9.91 -0.48 8.98
C ILE A 123 10.06 0.23 10.33
N ILE A 124 10.37 -0.50 11.40
CA ILE A 124 10.53 0.06 12.75
C ILE A 124 11.66 1.10 12.79
N SER A 125 12.72 0.90 12.02
CA SER A 125 13.86 1.83 12.00
C SER A 125 13.52 3.24 11.52
N THR A 126 12.39 3.42 10.85
CA THR A 126 11.90 4.73 10.39
C THR A 126 11.39 5.60 11.54
N GLY A 127 10.98 5.02 12.65
CA GLY A 127 10.33 5.71 13.76
C GLY A 127 8.90 6.22 13.46
N LYS A 128 8.35 5.89 12.29
CA LYS A 128 6.97 6.24 11.92
C LYS A 128 5.96 5.32 12.62
N PRO A 129 4.73 5.80 12.88
CA PRO A 129 3.64 4.98 13.40
C PRO A 129 3.33 3.77 12.54
#